data_29f7599979854642bdeb82bd2ab8f5cf
#
_entry.id   29f7599979854642bdeb82bd2ab8f5cf
#
_cell.length_a   1.000
_cell.length_b   1.000
_cell.length_c   1.000
_cell.angle_alpha   90.00
_cell.angle_beta   90.00
_cell.angle_gamma   90.00
#
_symmetry.space_group_name_H-M   'P 1'
#
loop_
_entity.id
_entity.type
_entity.pdbx_description
1 polymer ?
#
loop_
_entity_poly.entity_id
_entity_poly.type
_entity_poly.pdbx_seq_one_letter_code
_entity_poly.pdbx_strand_id
1 'polypeptide(L)'
;YYFLLLIIEVTNLQRRILDTRKCKYMPTDEELNPNTRFVDNRFVAQLAENDTLKKYVDEQGLSWSNDEEFVKNVLDTILSSEIYAEYLKNEEDSYETDREFWRQIFKKVICGNEMIEEYLEDKSIYWNDDIEIVETFALKTIKKFEEKKGSKQALLPMFKDLEDKAFAIKLFRQSLLKGKEYRERIDKHMKNWETERIANMDLIIMQVALAEILSFPTIPINVTLNEYIDAAKYYST
;
A
#
# COMPACT_ATOMS: atom_id res chain seq x y z
N TYR A 1 -1.96 4.25 2.03
CA TYR A 1 -1.12 5.26 2.71
C TYR A 1 0.35 4.82 2.83
N TYR A 2 0.64 3.53 2.93
CA TYR A 2 1.99 3.00 3.03
C TYR A 2 2.88 3.42 1.85
N PHE A 3 2.39 3.30 0.63
CA PHE A 3 3.09 3.79 -0.56
C PHE A 3 3.24 5.32 -0.61
N LEU A 4 2.25 6.06 -0.08
CA LEU A 4 2.36 7.52 -0.01
C LEU A 4 3.46 7.94 0.97
N LEU A 5 3.60 7.22 2.07
CA LEU A 5 4.70 7.42 3.02
C LEU A 5 6.06 7.04 2.39
N LEU A 6 6.11 6.00 1.56
CA LEU A 6 7.34 5.63 0.82
C LEU A 6 7.82 6.76 -0.09
N ILE A 7 6.92 7.44 -0.80
CA ILE A 7 7.26 8.62 -1.63
C ILE A 7 7.97 9.70 -0.80
N ILE A 8 7.43 9.99 0.38
CA ILE A 8 8.01 10.98 1.31
C ILE A 8 9.39 10.52 1.77
N GLU A 9 9.52 9.24 2.17
CA GLU A 9 10.76 8.74 2.76
C GLU A 9 11.89 8.64 1.75
N VAL A 10 11.61 8.21 0.52
CA VAL A 10 12.57 8.21 -0.59
C VAL A 10 13.09 9.63 -0.87
N THR A 11 12.20 10.62 -0.87
CA THR A 11 12.57 12.02 -1.07
C THR A 11 13.42 12.55 0.09
N ASN A 12 13.07 12.21 1.32
CA ASN A 12 13.83 12.58 2.52
C ASN A 12 15.21 11.93 2.54
N LEU A 13 15.31 10.66 2.12
CA LEU A 13 16.60 9.96 2.01
C LEU A 13 17.52 10.67 1.01
N GLN A 14 17.01 11.02 -0.17
CA GLN A 14 17.81 11.77 -1.15
C GLN A 14 18.25 13.13 -0.61
N ARG A 15 17.40 13.84 0.13
CA ARG A 15 17.76 15.11 0.78
C ARG A 15 18.92 14.89 1.75
N ARG A 16 18.85 13.89 2.64
CA ARG A 16 19.94 13.54 3.57
C ARG A 16 21.24 13.20 2.84
N ILE A 17 21.17 12.48 1.72
CA ILE A 17 22.34 12.15 0.88
C ILE A 17 22.98 13.43 0.31
N LEU A 18 22.18 14.33 -0.25
CA LEU A 18 22.68 15.60 -0.80
C LEU A 18 23.32 16.47 0.29
N ASP A 19 22.67 16.59 1.45
CA ASP A 19 23.21 17.37 2.57
C ASP A 19 24.52 16.77 3.10
N THR A 20 24.61 15.44 3.20
CA THR A 20 25.84 14.77 3.61
C THR A 20 26.97 14.99 2.61
N ARG A 21 26.68 15.00 1.29
CA ARG A 21 27.70 15.28 0.26
C ARG A 21 28.24 16.70 0.35
N LYS A 22 27.40 17.70 0.64
CA LYS A 22 27.83 19.10 0.87
C LYS A 22 28.80 19.24 2.06
N CYS A 23 28.66 18.39 3.07
CA CYS A 23 29.46 18.45 4.31
C CYS A 23 30.75 17.65 4.25
N LYS A 24 31.18 17.12 3.10
CA LYS A 24 32.44 16.42 2.93
C LYS A 24 33.65 17.38 3.11
N TYR A 25 34.80 16.82 3.46
CA TYR A 25 36.01 17.60 3.68
C TYR A 25 36.46 18.40 2.45
N MET A 26 36.24 17.90 1.23
CA MET A 26 36.51 18.60 -0.04
C MET A 26 35.38 18.29 -1.02
N PRO A 27 34.24 18.99 -0.91
CA PRO A 27 33.12 18.79 -1.82
C PRO A 27 33.47 19.36 -3.22
N THR A 28 32.97 18.72 -4.26
CA THR A 28 32.99 19.24 -5.61
C THR A 28 32.00 20.38 -5.80
N ASP A 29 32.13 21.17 -6.88
CA ASP A 29 31.16 22.23 -7.20
C ASP A 29 29.73 21.66 -7.39
N GLU A 30 29.63 20.47 -7.97
CA GLU A 30 28.35 19.76 -8.12
C GLU A 30 27.76 19.30 -6.76
N GLU A 31 28.60 18.90 -5.82
CA GLU A 31 28.19 18.53 -4.46
C GLU A 31 27.81 19.74 -3.62
N LEU A 32 28.38 20.91 -3.88
CA LEU A 32 27.99 22.17 -3.23
C LEU A 32 26.70 22.74 -3.79
N ASN A 33 26.45 22.58 -5.10
CA ASN A 33 25.30 23.12 -5.81
C ASN A 33 24.56 22.00 -6.56
N PRO A 34 24.03 20.97 -5.87
CA PRO A 34 23.32 19.89 -6.52
C PRO A 34 21.99 20.36 -7.10
N ASN A 35 21.49 19.66 -8.10
CA ASN A 35 20.11 19.85 -8.53
C ASN A 35 19.16 19.35 -7.43
N THR A 36 18.41 20.26 -6.82
CA THR A 36 17.50 19.97 -5.70
C THR A 36 16.05 19.75 -6.14
N ARG A 37 15.77 19.82 -7.44
CA ARG A 37 14.39 19.75 -7.98
C ARG A 37 13.60 18.55 -7.47
N PHE A 38 14.25 17.37 -7.37
CA PHE A 38 13.61 16.16 -6.85
C PHE A 38 13.22 16.29 -5.37
N VAL A 39 14.14 16.81 -4.56
CA VAL A 39 13.91 16.94 -3.11
C VAL A 39 13.04 18.16 -2.74
N ASP A 40 12.94 19.16 -3.61
CA ASP A 40 12.10 20.34 -3.44
C ASP A 40 10.75 20.22 -4.16
N ASN A 41 10.37 18.99 -4.56
CA ASN A 41 9.13 18.68 -5.24
C ASN A 41 7.92 19.11 -4.40
N ARG A 42 7.07 19.99 -4.96
CA ARG A 42 5.94 20.63 -4.27
C ARG A 42 4.82 19.64 -3.93
N PHE A 43 4.61 18.65 -4.78
CA PHE A 43 3.62 17.59 -4.49
C PHE A 43 4.04 16.78 -3.26
N VAL A 44 5.33 16.41 -3.15
CA VAL A 44 5.82 15.67 -1.97
C VAL A 44 5.76 16.53 -0.71
N ALA A 45 6.08 17.82 -0.81
CA ALA A 45 5.93 18.76 0.30
C ALA A 45 4.48 18.82 0.79
N GLN A 46 3.51 18.95 -0.14
CA GLN A 46 2.09 18.92 0.21
C GLN A 46 1.66 17.57 0.81
N LEU A 47 2.16 16.47 0.26
CA LEU A 47 1.86 15.13 0.76
C LEU A 47 2.37 14.93 2.19
N ALA A 48 3.59 15.39 2.49
CA ALA A 48 4.18 15.36 3.81
C ALA A 48 3.42 16.20 4.85
N GLU A 49 2.79 17.30 4.40
CA GLU A 49 1.96 18.15 5.25
C GLU A 49 0.50 17.70 5.36
N ASN A 50 0.09 16.62 4.66
CA ASN A 50 -1.31 16.20 4.63
C ASN A 50 -1.82 15.74 6.01
N ASP A 51 -2.85 16.42 6.52
CA ASP A 51 -3.39 16.21 7.87
C ASP A 51 -3.92 14.77 8.07
N THR A 52 -4.56 14.22 7.06
CA THR A 52 -5.12 12.85 7.11
C THR A 52 -4.01 11.80 7.12
N LEU A 53 -2.97 11.99 6.29
CA LEU A 53 -1.84 11.07 6.24
C LEU A 53 -1.05 11.09 7.56
N LYS A 54 -0.72 12.27 8.06
CA LYS A 54 -0.02 12.45 9.35
C LYS A 54 -0.76 11.73 10.47
N LYS A 55 -2.05 12.03 10.62
CA LYS A 55 -2.89 11.40 11.65
C LYS A 55 -2.88 9.87 11.54
N TYR A 56 -3.04 9.33 10.34
CA TYR A 56 -3.06 7.89 10.13
C TYR A 56 -1.69 7.24 10.45
N VAL A 57 -0.60 7.89 10.03
CA VAL A 57 0.77 7.44 10.31
C VAL A 57 1.02 7.39 11.82
N ASP A 58 0.63 8.42 12.54
CA ASP A 58 0.78 8.51 14.00
C ASP A 58 -0.08 7.45 14.72
N GLU A 59 -1.35 7.30 14.32
CA GLU A 59 -2.27 6.33 14.94
C GLU A 59 -1.86 4.87 14.70
N GLN A 60 -1.29 4.56 13.55
CA GLN A 60 -0.89 3.19 13.19
C GLN A 60 0.59 2.90 13.48
N GLY A 61 1.38 3.89 13.85
CA GLY A 61 2.82 3.75 14.06
C GLY A 61 3.58 3.36 12.80
N LEU A 62 3.10 3.81 11.62
CA LEU A 62 3.72 3.46 10.35
C LEU A 62 5.04 4.21 10.17
N SER A 63 6.07 3.49 9.75
CA SER A 63 7.39 4.06 9.48
C SER A 63 8.18 3.18 8.52
N TRP A 64 9.02 3.81 7.71
CA TRP A 64 10.05 3.14 6.91
C TRP A 64 11.45 3.22 7.56
N SER A 65 11.55 3.71 8.80
CA SER A 65 12.84 3.93 9.48
C SER A 65 13.65 2.65 9.71
N ASN A 66 13.00 1.50 9.80
CA ASN A 66 13.65 0.20 9.96
C ASN A 66 13.99 -0.48 8.63
N ASP A 67 13.67 0.16 7.50
CA ASP A 67 13.71 -0.40 6.16
C ASP A 67 14.63 0.43 5.24
N GLU A 68 15.69 1.01 5.80
CA GLU A 68 16.55 1.98 5.12
C GLU A 68 17.20 1.40 3.86
N GLU A 69 17.60 0.12 3.87
CA GLU A 69 18.16 -0.56 2.71
C GLU A 69 17.14 -0.70 1.58
N PHE A 70 15.91 -1.08 1.92
CA PHE A 70 14.82 -1.16 0.95
C PHE A 70 14.50 0.22 0.35
N VAL A 71 14.34 1.24 1.19
CA VAL A 71 14.08 2.62 0.74
C VAL A 71 15.19 3.13 -0.17
N LYS A 72 16.44 2.76 0.11
CA LYS A 72 17.60 3.09 -0.73
C LYS A 72 17.53 2.38 -2.09
N ASN A 73 17.18 1.10 -2.12
CA ASN A 73 17.05 0.35 -3.38
C ASN A 73 15.95 0.95 -4.27
N VAL A 74 14.82 1.35 -3.66
CA VAL A 74 13.75 2.07 -4.38
C VAL A 74 14.25 3.42 -4.90
N LEU A 75 14.99 4.18 -4.09
CA LEU A 75 15.60 5.44 -4.52
C LEU A 75 16.55 5.24 -5.70
N ASP A 76 17.47 4.28 -5.62
CA ASP A 76 18.44 4.00 -6.68
C ASP A 76 17.74 3.60 -8.00
N THR A 77 16.62 2.84 -7.92
CA THR A 77 15.80 2.50 -9.06
C THR A 77 15.14 3.76 -9.68
N ILE A 78 14.65 4.67 -8.86
CA ILE A 78 14.06 5.94 -9.32
C ILE A 78 15.13 6.81 -9.99
N LEU A 79 16.29 6.98 -9.36
CA LEU A 79 17.36 7.83 -9.86
C LEU A 79 17.95 7.32 -11.18
N SER A 80 17.93 6.02 -11.43
CA SER A 80 18.39 5.40 -12.67
C SER A 80 17.36 5.44 -13.81
N SER A 81 16.12 5.85 -13.54
CA SER A 81 15.06 5.86 -14.53
C SER A 81 15.19 7.02 -15.54
N GLU A 82 14.76 6.79 -16.79
CA GLU A 82 14.66 7.83 -17.81
C GLU A 82 13.72 8.96 -17.37
N ILE A 83 12.63 8.61 -16.66
CA ILE A 83 11.65 9.58 -16.14
C ILE A 83 12.30 10.59 -15.21
N TYR A 84 13.21 10.14 -14.35
CA TYR A 84 13.96 11.03 -13.47
C TYR A 84 14.89 11.95 -14.26
N ALA A 85 15.63 11.41 -15.23
CA ALA A 85 16.51 12.20 -16.08
C ALA A 85 15.76 13.26 -16.90
N GLU A 86 14.60 12.93 -17.44
CA GLU A 86 13.72 13.87 -18.16
C GLU A 86 13.15 14.95 -17.22
N TYR A 87 12.72 14.56 -16.02
CA TYR A 87 12.20 15.50 -15.03
C TYR A 87 13.24 16.56 -14.62
N LEU A 88 14.50 16.17 -14.44
CA LEU A 88 15.57 17.12 -14.09
C LEU A 88 15.91 18.09 -15.24
N LYS A 89 15.67 17.69 -16.50
CA LYS A 89 15.92 18.53 -17.70
C LYS A 89 14.74 19.41 -18.06
N ASN A 90 13.56 19.12 -17.55
CA ASN A 90 12.36 19.87 -17.89
C ASN A 90 12.46 21.30 -17.34
N GLU A 91 12.28 22.30 -18.20
CA GLU A 91 12.31 23.73 -17.82
C GLU A 91 11.03 24.19 -17.13
N GLU A 92 9.94 23.42 -17.28
CA GLU A 92 8.68 23.76 -16.64
C GLU A 92 8.73 23.43 -15.14
N ASP A 93 8.65 24.48 -14.31
CA ASP A 93 8.60 24.41 -12.86
C ASP A 93 7.19 24.72 -12.36
N SER A 94 6.34 23.67 -12.32
CA SER A 94 4.96 23.77 -11.85
C SER A 94 4.62 22.62 -10.88
N TYR A 95 3.60 22.85 -10.05
CA TYR A 95 3.06 21.81 -9.19
C TYR A 95 2.55 20.59 -10.00
N GLU A 96 1.91 20.85 -11.14
CA GLU A 96 1.41 19.85 -12.05
C GLU A 96 2.53 18.96 -12.59
N THR A 97 3.66 19.55 -12.96
CA THR A 97 4.86 18.82 -13.41
C THR A 97 5.42 17.95 -12.29
N ASP A 98 5.48 18.47 -11.08
CA ASP A 98 5.96 17.76 -9.89
C ASP A 98 5.05 16.56 -9.54
N ARG A 99 3.73 16.75 -9.57
CA ARG A 99 2.77 15.69 -9.35
C ARG A 99 2.78 14.63 -10.46
N GLU A 100 2.87 15.06 -11.73
CA GLU A 100 2.90 14.17 -12.89
C GLU A 100 4.19 13.32 -12.88
N PHE A 101 5.33 13.90 -12.51
CA PHE A 101 6.57 13.15 -12.30
C PHE A 101 6.33 11.98 -11.33
N TRP A 102 5.81 12.23 -10.14
CA TRP A 102 5.54 11.17 -9.16
C TRP A 102 4.47 10.18 -9.64
N ARG A 103 3.49 10.64 -10.39
CA ARG A 103 2.51 9.74 -10.99
C ARG A 103 3.16 8.79 -12.00
N GLN A 104 4.11 9.25 -12.80
CA GLN A 104 4.84 8.42 -13.77
C GLN A 104 5.82 7.48 -13.08
N ILE A 105 6.57 7.96 -12.10
CA ILE A 105 7.45 7.13 -11.27
C ILE A 105 6.63 6.02 -10.62
N PHE A 106 5.54 6.36 -9.95
CA PHE A 106 4.69 5.39 -9.29
C PHE A 106 4.18 4.33 -10.27
N LYS A 107 3.67 4.77 -11.42
CA LYS A 107 3.07 3.87 -12.42
C LYS A 107 4.09 2.96 -13.12
N LYS A 108 5.30 3.44 -13.40
CA LYS A 108 6.24 2.74 -14.28
C LYS A 108 7.46 2.14 -13.55
N VAL A 109 7.72 2.59 -12.33
CA VAL A 109 8.89 2.18 -11.56
C VAL A 109 8.51 1.44 -10.28
N ILE A 110 7.39 1.83 -9.65
CA ILE A 110 6.93 1.23 -8.38
C ILE A 110 5.90 0.13 -8.64
N CYS A 111 4.81 0.42 -9.39
CA CYS A 111 3.79 -0.59 -9.67
C CYS A 111 4.35 -1.77 -10.46
N GLY A 112 4.05 -2.98 -10.00
CA GLY A 112 4.50 -4.22 -10.65
C GLY A 112 6.01 -4.45 -10.58
N ASN A 113 6.69 -3.83 -9.63
CA ASN A 113 8.13 -4.03 -9.42
C ASN A 113 8.35 -5.24 -8.50
N GLU A 114 8.88 -6.33 -9.05
CA GLU A 114 9.08 -7.60 -8.33
C GLU A 114 9.82 -7.42 -7.00
N MET A 115 10.88 -6.60 -6.95
CA MET A 115 11.63 -6.35 -5.72
C MET A 115 10.77 -5.69 -4.63
N ILE A 116 9.83 -4.81 -5.02
CA ILE A 116 8.92 -4.14 -4.09
C ILE A 116 7.83 -5.12 -3.63
N GLU A 117 7.27 -5.90 -4.55
CA GLU A 117 6.25 -6.90 -4.26
C GLU A 117 6.78 -7.96 -3.31
N GLU A 118 7.90 -8.63 -3.64
CA GLU A 118 8.57 -9.61 -2.78
C GLU A 118 8.85 -9.05 -1.38
N TYR A 119 9.36 -7.81 -1.31
CA TYR A 119 9.66 -7.19 -0.01
C TYR A 119 8.40 -6.96 0.83
N LEU A 120 7.29 -6.57 0.23
CA LEU A 120 6.03 -6.34 0.93
C LEU A 120 5.39 -7.66 1.37
N GLU A 121 5.42 -8.68 0.52
CA GLU A 121 4.92 -10.03 0.83
C GLU A 121 5.69 -10.65 2.00
N ASP A 122 7.01 -10.52 2.02
CA ASP A 122 7.85 -10.97 3.14
C ASP A 122 7.50 -10.26 4.45
N LYS A 123 7.07 -9.00 4.38
CA LYS A 123 6.65 -8.24 5.57
C LYS A 123 5.31 -8.69 6.13
N SER A 124 4.37 -9.02 5.28
CA SER A 124 3.03 -9.37 5.72
C SER A 124 2.24 -10.12 4.65
N ILE A 125 1.64 -11.22 5.07
CA ILE A 125 0.69 -12.02 4.29
C ILE A 125 -0.45 -11.18 3.67
N TYR A 126 -0.78 -10.01 4.23
CA TYR A 126 -1.83 -9.13 3.71
C TYR A 126 -1.48 -8.49 2.36
N TRP A 127 -0.23 -8.61 1.90
CA TRP A 127 0.18 -8.09 0.59
C TRP A 127 0.01 -9.08 -0.55
N ASN A 128 -0.25 -10.36 -0.28
CA ASN A 128 -0.28 -11.41 -1.31
C ASN A 128 -1.33 -11.21 -2.42
N ASP A 129 -2.45 -10.57 -2.11
CA ASP A 129 -3.55 -10.36 -3.07
C ASP A 129 -3.98 -8.88 -3.21
N ASP A 130 -3.55 -8.01 -2.30
CA ASP A 130 -4.01 -6.63 -2.24
C ASP A 130 -3.09 -5.61 -2.95
N ILE A 131 -1.86 -5.99 -3.34
CA ILE A 131 -0.86 -5.06 -3.90
C ILE A 131 -1.42 -4.27 -5.08
N GLU A 132 -1.95 -4.92 -6.10
CA GLU A 132 -2.44 -4.27 -7.32
C GLU A 132 -3.59 -3.28 -7.03
N ILE A 133 -4.48 -3.64 -6.10
CA ILE A 133 -5.59 -2.78 -5.69
C ILE A 133 -5.05 -1.56 -4.96
N VAL A 134 -4.12 -1.74 -4.03
CA VAL A 134 -3.51 -0.67 -3.25
C VAL A 134 -2.71 0.28 -4.15
N GLU A 135 -1.95 -0.24 -5.11
CA GLU A 135 -1.24 0.54 -6.13
C GLU A 135 -2.20 1.39 -6.97
N THR A 136 -3.31 0.78 -7.40
CA THR A 136 -4.36 1.49 -8.14
C THR A 136 -4.94 2.64 -7.32
N PHE A 137 -5.18 2.44 -6.03
CA PHE A 137 -5.68 3.50 -5.15
C PHE A 137 -4.63 4.58 -4.87
N ALA A 138 -3.36 4.22 -4.74
CA ALA A 138 -2.28 5.18 -4.61
C ALA A 138 -2.17 6.06 -5.86
N LEU A 139 -2.19 5.48 -7.05
CA LEU A 139 -2.22 6.23 -8.33
C LEU A 139 -3.42 7.16 -8.45
N LYS A 140 -4.62 6.69 -8.09
CA LYS A 140 -5.83 7.52 -8.09
C LYS A 140 -5.72 8.66 -7.08
N THR A 141 -5.08 8.43 -5.94
CA THR A 141 -4.85 9.45 -4.91
C THR A 141 -3.90 10.51 -5.44
N ILE A 142 -2.74 10.14 -5.97
CA ILE A 142 -1.75 11.07 -6.56
C ILE A 142 -2.43 11.94 -7.62
N LYS A 143 -3.21 11.33 -8.52
CA LYS A 143 -3.90 12.06 -9.60
C LYS A 143 -4.89 13.11 -9.08
N LYS A 144 -5.51 12.89 -7.91
CA LYS A 144 -6.53 13.78 -7.32
C LYS A 144 -5.96 14.93 -6.50
N PHE A 145 -4.64 14.96 -6.27
CA PHE A 145 -4.03 16.06 -5.54
C PHE A 145 -4.12 17.37 -6.31
N GLU A 146 -4.49 18.43 -5.61
CA GLU A 146 -4.61 19.80 -6.11
C GLU A 146 -3.86 20.73 -5.15
N GLU A 147 -2.95 21.55 -5.67
CA GLU A 147 -2.12 22.47 -4.88
C GLU A 147 -2.95 23.35 -3.94
N LYS A 148 -4.06 23.90 -4.47
CA LYS A 148 -4.96 24.81 -3.71
C LYS A 148 -5.59 24.20 -2.46
N LYS A 149 -5.62 22.87 -2.32
CA LYS A 149 -6.18 22.19 -1.16
C LYS A 149 -5.19 22.07 0.00
N GLY A 150 -3.91 22.31 -0.24
CA GLY A 150 -2.86 22.26 0.76
C GLY A 150 -2.90 20.97 1.61
N SER A 151 -2.69 21.12 2.93
CA SER A 151 -2.70 20.00 3.90
C SER A 151 -4.06 19.30 4.01
N LYS A 152 -5.14 19.96 3.62
CA LYS A 152 -6.53 19.46 3.72
C LYS A 152 -6.96 18.64 2.50
N GLN A 153 -6.04 18.34 1.57
CA GLN A 153 -6.34 17.46 0.44
C GLN A 153 -6.89 16.13 0.94
N ALA A 154 -8.11 15.78 0.52
CA ALA A 154 -8.72 14.50 0.89
C ALA A 154 -7.98 13.33 0.22
N LEU A 155 -7.65 12.33 1.00
CA LEU A 155 -7.17 11.03 0.53
C LEU A 155 -8.35 10.13 0.18
N LEU A 156 -8.10 9.09 -0.62
CA LEU A 156 -9.14 8.10 -0.87
C LEU A 156 -9.50 7.37 0.43
N PRO A 157 -10.79 7.18 0.72
CA PRO A 157 -11.23 6.48 1.92
C PRO A 157 -10.86 4.99 1.85
N MET A 158 -10.66 4.37 3.00
CA MET A 158 -10.38 2.94 3.13
C MET A 158 -11.55 2.08 2.66
N PHE A 159 -12.78 2.49 2.96
CA PHE A 159 -14.00 1.82 2.54
C PHE A 159 -14.72 2.66 1.47
N LYS A 160 -15.37 2.01 0.54
CA LYS A 160 -16.18 2.66 -0.50
C LYS A 160 -17.28 3.50 0.12
N ASP A 161 -17.97 2.94 1.11
CA ASP A 161 -19.06 3.57 1.83
C ASP A 161 -19.22 2.99 3.26
N LEU A 162 -20.25 3.45 3.98
CA LEU A 162 -20.54 2.99 5.33
C LEU A 162 -21.08 1.55 5.36
N GLU A 163 -21.72 1.09 4.28
CA GLU A 163 -22.26 -0.26 4.17
C GLU A 163 -21.12 -1.28 4.06
N ASP A 164 -20.09 -0.98 3.26
CA ASP A 164 -18.86 -1.77 3.17
C ASP A 164 -18.21 -1.95 4.54
N LYS A 165 -18.07 -0.85 5.28
CA LYS A 165 -17.53 -0.89 6.63
C LYS A 165 -18.39 -1.73 7.58
N ALA A 166 -19.69 -1.58 7.51
CA ALA A 166 -20.64 -2.32 8.34
C ALA A 166 -20.62 -3.82 7.99
N PHE A 167 -20.52 -4.15 6.70
CA PHE A 167 -20.35 -5.51 6.21
C PHE A 167 -19.08 -6.16 6.80
N ALA A 168 -17.92 -5.55 6.66
CA ALA A 168 -16.66 -6.08 7.18
C ALA A 168 -16.71 -6.33 8.70
N ILE A 169 -17.22 -5.35 9.47
CA ILE A 169 -17.36 -5.48 10.93
C ILE A 169 -18.33 -6.60 11.30
N LYS A 170 -19.46 -6.70 10.61
CA LYS A 170 -20.47 -7.73 10.89
C LYS A 170 -19.92 -9.11 10.54
N LEU A 171 -19.28 -9.28 9.39
CA LEU A 171 -18.67 -10.52 8.96
C LEU A 171 -17.63 -11.01 9.98
N PHE A 172 -16.69 -10.15 10.34
CA PHE A 172 -15.67 -10.45 11.34
C PHE A 172 -16.25 -10.87 12.68
N ARG A 173 -17.25 -10.13 13.18
CA ARG A 173 -17.93 -10.48 14.43
C ARG A 173 -18.65 -11.82 14.37
N GLN A 174 -19.37 -12.10 13.28
CA GLN A 174 -20.10 -13.36 13.14
C GLN A 174 -19.13 -14.54 13.02
N SER A 175 -18.05 -14.42 12.28
CA SER A 175 -17.05 -15.47 12.17
C SER A 175 -16.39 -15.80 13.50
N LEU A 176 -16.15 -14.81 14.37
CA LEU A 176 -15.59 -15.05 15.70
C LEU A 176 -16.63 -15.60 16.68
N LEU A 177 -17.78 -14.94 16.82
CA LEU A 177 -18.78 -15.29 17.83
C LEU A 177 -19.42 -16.67 17.60
N LYS A 178 -19.58 -17.05 16.33
CA LYS A 178 -20.16 -18.35 15.95
C LYS A 178 -19.12 -19.35 15.43
N GLY A 179 -17.84 -19.05 15.62
CA GLY A 179 -16.77 -19.87 15.08
C GLY A 179 -16.85 -21.34 15.48
N LYS A 180 -17.19 -21.61 16.75
CA LYS A 180 -17.38 -22.99 17.23
C LYS A 180 -18.53 -23.71 16.51
N GLU A 181 -19.68 -23.05 16.35
CA GLU A 181 -20.85 -23.58 15.63
C GLU A 181 -20.49 -23.88 14.17
N TYR A 182 -19.76 -22.97 13.52
CA TYR A 182 -19.35 -23.15 12.11
C TYR A 182 -18.37 -24.31 11.95
N ARG A 183 -17.40 -24.46 12.86
CA ARG A 183 -16.49 -25.61 12.85
C ARG A 183 -17.22 -26.93 13.04
N GLU A 184 -18.16 -27.03 13.98
CA GLU A 184 -18.97 -28.22 14.18
C GLU A 184 -19.81 -28.58 12.92
N ARG A 185 -20.26 -27.56 12.16
CA ARG A 185 -20.96 -27.78 10.89
C ARG A 185 -20.01 -28.28 9.80
N ILE A 186 -18.81 -27.72 9.70
CA ILE A 186 -17.76 -28.15 8.77
C ILE A 186 -17.44 -29.62 9.06
N ASP A 187 -17.10 -29.97 10.29
CA ASP A 187 -16.73 -31.32 10.71
C ASP A 187 -17.83 -32.35 10.37
N LYS A 188 -19.08 -31.99 10.61
CA LYS A 188 -20.24 -32.87 10.34
C LYS A 188 -20.42 -33.18 8.85
N HIS A 189 -20.00 -32.32 7.95
CA HIS A 189 -20.19 -32.48 6.50
C HIS A 189 -18.95 -33.05 5.80
N MET A 190 -17.81 -33.10 6.48
CA MET A 190 -16.55 -33.63 5.96
C MET A 190 -16.48 -35.14 6.14
N LYS A 191 -17.14 -35.87 5.24
CA LYS A 191 -17.34 -37.32 5.37
C LYS A 191 -16.10 -38.19 5.15
N ASN A 192 -15.00 -37.69 4.61
CA ASN A 192 -13.82 -38.49 4.23
C ASN A 192 -12.48 -37.82 4.56
N TRP A 193 -12.48 -36.76 5.32
CA TRP A 193 -11.26 -36.03 5.69
C TRP A 193 -11.21 -35.95 7.21
N GLU A 194 -10.10 -36.42 7.75
CA GLU A 194 -9.78 -36.18 9.15
C GLU A 194 -9.52 -34.68 9.30
N THR A 195 -10.33 -33.98 10.12
CA THR A 195 -10.21 -32.53 10.34
C THR A 195 -8.80 -32.11 10.77
N GLU A 196 -8.07 -33.03 11.41
CA GLU A 196 -6.67 -32.85 11.82
C GLU A 196 -5.69 -32.71 10.65
N ARG A 197 -6.09 -33.08 9.43
CA ARG A 197 -5.26 -32.96 8.22
C ARG A 197 -5.51 -31.70 7.40
N ILE A 198 -6.52 -30.90 7.79
CA ILE A 198 -6.82 -29.67 7.09
C ILE A 198 -5.94 -28.56 7.64
N ALA A 199 -5.35 -27.78 6.74
CA ALA A 199 -4.61 -26.61 7.14
C ALA A 199 -5.50 -25.64 7.97
N ASN A 200 -4.97 -25.08 9.03
CA ASN A 200 -5.73 -24.16 9.88
C ASN A 200 -6.29 -22.97 9.08
N MET A 201 -5.60 -22.53 8.04
CA MET A 201 -6.06 -21.45 7.18
C MET A 201 -7.31 -21.84 6.39
N ASP A 202 -7.38 -23.06 5.84
CA ASP A 202 -8.57 -23.56 5.15
C ASP A 202 -9.78 -23.59 6.08
N LEU A 203 -9.59 -24.02 7.33
CA LEU A 203 -10.66 -24.02 8.32
C LEU A 203 -11.16 -22.60 8.62
N ILE A 204 -10.24 -21.62 8.69
CA ILE A 204 -10.60 -20.21 8.89
C ILE A 204 -11.37 -19.68 7.68
N ILE A 205 -10.88 -19.92 6.47
CA ILE A 205 -11.54 -19.52 5.22
C ILE A 205 -12.96 -20.09 5.15
N MET A 206 -13.12 -21.38 5.36
CA MET A 206 -14.45 -22.03 5.38
C MET A 206 -15.35 -21.47 6.47
N GLN A 207 -14.79 -21.15 7.64
CA GLN A 207 -15.56 -20.56 8.75
C GLN A 207 -16.08 -19.17 8.38
N VAL A 208 -15.26 -18.34 7.73
CA VAL A 208 -15.65 -16.99 7.30
C VAL A 208 -16.65 -17.07 6.15
N ALA A 209 -16.47 -18.01 5.20
CA ALA A 209 -17.42 -18.26 4.13
C ALA A 209 -18.82 -18.65 4.68
N LEU A 210 -18.87 -19.54 5.66
CA LEU A 210 -20.13 -19.89 6.34
C LEU A 210 -20.76 -18.71 7.07
N ALA A 211 -19.94 -17.88 7.72
CA ALA A 211 -20.41 -16.66 8.36
C ALA A 211 -21.08 -15.71 7.36
N GLU A 212 -20.50 -15.55 6.17
CA GLU A 212 -21.08 -14.74 5.11
C GLU A 212 -22.38 -15.33 4.59
N ILE A 213 -22.39 -16.60 4.15
CA ILE A 213 -23.58 -17.27 3.63
C ILE A 213 -24.75 -17.18 4.60
N LEU A 214 -24.50 -17.37 5.89
CA LEU A 214 -25.56 -17.41 6.90
C LEU A 214 -25.99 -16.03 7.42
N SER A 215 -25.15 -15.02 7.28
CA SER A 215 -25.42 -13.67 7.84
C SER A 215 -25.81 -12.64 6.79
N PHE A 216 -25.57 -12.93 5.50
CA PHE A 216 -25.83 -12.01 4.38
C PHE A 216 -26.63 -12.70 3.25
N PRO A 217 -27.91 -13.00 3.47
CA PRO A 217 -28.72 -13.77 2.51
C PRO A 217 -28.95 -13.05 1.17
N THR A 218 -28.60 -11.77 1.07
CA THR A 218 -28.66 -10.99 -0.17
C THR A 218 -27.50 -11.27 -1.11
N ILE A 219 -26.40 -11.86 -0.61
CA ILE A 219 -25.26 -12.25 -1.41
C ILE A 219 -25.52 -13.65 -1.98
N PRO A 220 -25.44 -13.83 -3.31
CA PRO A 220 -25.59 -15.16 -3.90
C PRO A 220 -24.50 -16.12 -3.45
N ILE A 221 -24.85 -17.34 -3.08
CA ILE A 221 -23.91 -18.35 -2.54
C ILE A 221 -22.74 -18.60 -3.49
N ASN A 222 -22.99 -18.61 -4.80
CA ASN A 222 -21.91 -18.83 -5.79
C ASN A 222 -20.88 -17.70 -5.78
N VAL A 223 -21.30 -16.46 -5.49
CA VAL A 223 -20.37 -15.32 -5.36
C VAL A 223 -19.49 -15.56 -4.14
N THR A 224 -20.09 -15.81 -2.99
CA THR A 224 -19.33 -16.13 -1.76
C THR A 224 -18.37 -17.29 -1.99
N LEU A 225 -18.82 -18.40 -2.60
CA LEU A 225 -17.94 -19.56 -2.83
C LEU A 225 -16.74 -19.21 -3.72
N ASN A 226 -16.95 -18.44 -4.79
CA ASN A 226 -15.85 -18.05 -5.68
C ASN A 226 -14.81 -17.17 -4.96
N GLU A 227 -15.27 -16.16 -4.20
CA GLU A 227 -14.38 -15.28 -3.44
C GLU A 227 -13.52 -16.05 -2.43
N TYR A 228 -14.12 -17.01 -1.70
CA TYR A 228 -13.36 -17.77 -0.70
C TYR A 228 -12.49 -18.88 -1.33
N ILE A 229 -12.81 -19.39 -2.52
CA ILE A 229 -11.93 -20.26 -3.29
C ILE A 229 -10.71 -19.47 -3.78
N ASP A 230 -10.90 -18.23 -4.23
CA ASP A 230 -9.80 -17.37 -4.62
C ASP A 230 -8.95 -16.99 -3.41
N ALA A 231 -9.55 -16.62 -2.27
CA ALA A 231 -8.81 -16.42 -1.03
C ALA A 231 -7.97 -17.66 -0.63
N ALA A 232 -8.51 -18.87 -0.81
CA ALA A 232 -7.75 -20.09 -0.52
C ALA A 232 -6.51 -20.26 -1.40
N LYS A 233 -6.54 -19.81 -2.65
CA LYS A 233 -5.36 -19.86 -3.55
C LYS A 233 -4.21 -18.96 -3.08
N TYR A 234 -4.52 -17.84 -2.42
CA TYR A 234 -3.51 -16.89 -1.95
C TYR A 234 -3.00 -17.20 -0.54
N TYR A 235 -3.84 -17.77 0.33
CA TYR A 235 -3.55 -17.89 1.76
C TYR A 235 -3.43 -19.32 2.27
N SER A 236 -3.81 -20.32 1.47
CA SER A 236 -3.69 -21.72 1.82
C SER A 236 -2.81 -22.48 0.82
N THR A 237 -1.84 -23.22 1.35
CA THR A 237 -0.93 -24.08 0.56
C THR A 237 -1.06 -25.54 0.99
#